data_2c5f16029c42eefb729bac0a42813ce5
#
_entry.id   2c5f16029c42eefb729bac0a42813ce5
#
_cell.length_a   1.000
_cell.length_b   1.000
_cell.length_c   1.000
_cell.angle_alpha   90.00
_cell.angle_beta   90.00
_cell.angle_gamma   90.00
#
_symmetry.space_group_name_H-M   'P 1'
#
loop_
_entity.id
_entity.type
_entity.pdbx_description
1 polymer ?
#
loop_
_entity_poly.entity_id
_entity_poly.type
_entity_poly.pdbx_seq_one_letter_code
_entity_poly.pdbx_strand_id
1 'polypeptide(L)'
;MEFQNRINSLRSTLSKTDIDTAFISNKDNIRYYSGFTGTLAFLLISETKSIIITDSRYTIRAQEECPDYEIYQLKSGDNWIENSTNQIKSKVIGFEGNFVSFNLLNQLKERSNNNLIWKDFSEQITKERIIKSEHEVK
;
A
#
# COMPACT_ATOMS: atom_id res chain seq x y z
N MET A 1 -0.96 11.90 13.16
CA MET A 1 0.11 12.84 12.78
C MET A 1 1.34 12.13 12.27
N GLU A 2 1.86 11.20 13.04
CA GLU A 2 3.05 10.43 12.65
C GLU A 2 2.84 9.66 11.35
N PHE A 3 1.72 8.95 11.23
CA PHE A 3 1.43 8.16 10.02
C PHE A 3 1.19 9.06 8.82
N GLN A 4 0.55 10.20 9.01
CA GLN A 4 0.33 11.14 7.91
C GLN A 4 1.65 11.70 7.40
N ASN A 5 2.59 11.98 8.30
CA ASN A 5 3.92 12.44 7.91
C ASN A 5 4.68 11.38 7.11
N ARG A 6 4.55 10.11 7.52
CA ARG A 6 5.17 8.99 6.79
C ARG A 6 4.58 8.83 5.40
N ILE A 7 3.26 8.93 5.29
CA ILE A 7 2.57 8.86 3.99
C ILE A 7 3.02 10.01 3.10
N ASN A 8 3.11 11.22 3.63
CA ASN A 8 3.53 12.38 2.86
C ASN A 8 4.98 12.24 2.38
N SER A 9 5.84 11.67 3.20
CA SER A 9 7.22 11.40 2.81
C SER A 9 7.29 10.38 1.69
N LEU A 10 6.51 9.32 1.78
CA LEU A 10 6.40 8.31 0.71
C LEU A 10 5.91 8.94 -0.58
N ARG A 11 4.87 9.76 -0.50
CA ARG A 11 4.34 10.46 -1.68
C ARG A 11 5.38 11.35 -2.33
N SER A 12 6.19 12.03 -1.53
CA SER A 12 7.28 12.86 -2.04
C SER A 12 8.31 12.02 -2.78
N THR A 13 8.67 10.86 -2.23
CA THR A 13 9.60 9.93 -2.87
C THR A 13 9.04 9.42 -4.20
N LEU A 14 7.78 9.03 -4.22
CA LEU A 14 7.13 8.55 -5.45
C LEU A 14 7.05 9.63 -6.52
N SER A 15 6.88 10.89 -6.12
CA SER A 15 6.77 12.00 -7.08
C SER A 15 8.04 12.19 -7.91
N LYS A 16 9.17 11.65 -7.45
CA LYS A 16 10.45 11.70 -8.15
C LYS A 16 10.64 10.52 -9.12
N THR A 17 9.66 9.65 -9.20
CA THR A 17 9.66 8.46 -10.07
C THR A 17 8.45 8.53 -10.97
N ASP A 18 8.32 7.54 -11.87
CA ASP A 18 7.11 7.39 -12.68
C ASP A 18 6.01 6.58 -11.97
N ILE A 19 6.28 6.12 -10.75
CA ILE A 19 5.31 5.37 -9.94
C ILE A 19 4.37 6.36 -9.24
N ASP A 20 3.07 6.21 -9.45
CA ASP A 20 2.09 7.11 -8.88
C ASP A 20 1.34 6.55 -7.67
N THR A 21 1.44 5.24 -7.43
CA THR A 21 0.75 4.57 -6.33
C THR A 21 1.64 3.49 -5.75
N ALA A 22 1.64 3.36 -4.43
CA ALA A 22 2.36 2.31 -3.72
C ALA A 22 1.39 1.22 -3.29
N PHE A 23 1.69 -0.03 -3.66
CA PHE A 23 1.01 -1.21 -3.13
C PHE A 23 1.93 -1.85 -2.09
N ILE A 24 1.51 -1.83 -0.84
CA ILE A 24 2.32 -2.31 0.28
C ILE A 24 1.73 -3.61 0.82
N SER A 25 2.53 -4.66 0.83
CA SER A 25 2.11 -6.00 1.26
C SER A 25 2.95 -6.54 2.43
N ASN A 26 4.13 -5.97 2.68
CA ASN A 26 4.97 -6.36 3.79
C ASN A 26 4.34 -5.89 5.11
N LYS A 27 4.17 -6.82 6.04
CA LYS A 27 3.48 -6.57 7.31
C LYS A 27 4.12 -5.43 8.11
N ASP A 28 5.44 -5.38 8.18
CA ASP A 28 6.14 -4.34 8.92
C ASP A 28 5.92 -2.96 8.27
N ASN A 29 5.90 -2.90 6.95
CA ASN A 29 5.66 -1.66 6.23
C ASN A 29 4.20 -1.24 6.34
N ILE A 30 3.27 -2.17 6.33
CA ILE A 30 1.85 -1.88 6.56
C ILE A 30 1.69 -1.20 7.92
N ARG A 31 2.29 -1.76 8.95
CA ARG A 31 2.23 -1.19 10.30
C ARG A 31 2.90 0.19 10.34
N TYR A 32 4.04 0.32 9.67
CA TYR A 32 4.78 1.58 9.66
C TYR A 32 3.96 2.73 9.06
N TYR A 33 3.26 2.48 7.95
CA TYR A 33 2.52 3.53 7.26
C TYR A 33 1.09 3.71 7.74
N SER A 34 0.51 2.73 8.42
CA SER A 34 -0.90 2.79 8.82
C SER A 34 -1.15 2.61 10.30
N GLY A 35 -0.25 1.96 11.03
CA GLY A 35 -0.51 1.59 12.42
C GLY A 35 -1.35 0.33 12.56
N PHE A 36 -1.74 -0.30 11.47
CA PHE A 36 -2.59 -1.49 11.53
C PHE A 36 -1.83 -2.70 12.07
N THR A 37 -2.43 -3.40 13.03
CA THR A 37 -1.81 -4.53 13.73
C THR A 37 -2.39 -5.90 13.36
N GLY A 38 -3.40 -5.94 12.50
CA GLY A 38 -4.00 -7.20 12.06
C GLY A 38 -3.05 -8.01 11.17
N THR A 39 -3.43 -9.26 10.90
CA THR A 39 -2.56 -10.20 10.17
C THR A 39 -2.82 -10.22 8.67
N LEU A 40 -3.91 -9.63 8.20
CA LEU A 40 -4.23 -9.60 6.78
C LEU A 40 -4.61 -8.19 6.36
N ALA A 41 -3.75 -7.56 5.59
CA ALA A 41 -4.05 -6.28 4.97
C ALA A 41 -3.08 -5.98 3.84
N PHE A 42 -3.51 -5.09 2.96
CA PHE A 42 -2.66 -4.46 1.95
C PHE A 42 -2.95 -2.97 1.98
N LEU A 43 -1.98 -2.15 1.60
CA LEU A 43 -2.19 -0.71 1.48
C LEU A 43 -2.05 -0.28 0.02
N LEU A 44 -2.90 0.65 -0.38
CA LEU A 44 -2.75 1.39 -1.63
C LEU A 44 -2.64 2.86 -1.26
N ILE A 45 -1.51 3.47 -1.55
CA ILE A 45 -1.25 4.87 -1.24
C ILE A 45 -0.93 5.60 -2.54
N SER A 46 -1.86 6.43 -2.98
CA SER A 46 -1.67 7.29 -4.16
C SER A 46 -1.37 8.72 -3.72
N GLU A 47 -1.28 9.63 -4.67
CA GLU A 47 -1.03 11.05 -4.36
C GLU A 47 -2.11 11.63 -3.45
N THR A 48 -3.36 11.16 -3.61
CA THR A 48 -4.51 11.76 -2.93
C THR A 48 -5.29 10.80 -2.06
N LYS A 49 -5.10 9.49 -2.22
CA LYS A 49 -5.88 8.48 -1.50
C LYS A 49 -5.00 7.53 -0.72
N SER A 50 -5.53 7.05 0.40
CA SER A 50 -4.92 6.01 1.22
C SER A 50 -6.00 4.97 1.52
N ILE A 51 -5.82 3.77 0.98
CA ILE A 51 -6.80 2.68 1.12
C ILE A 51 -6.13 1.51 1.83
N ILE A 52 -6.81 0.98 2.85
CA ILE A 52 -6.41 -0.28 3.47
C ILE A 52 -7.40 -1.37 3.03
N ILE A 53 -6.85 -2.46 2.52
CA ILE A 53 -7.61 -3.61 2.04
C ILE A 53 -7.48 -4.70 3.08
N THR A 54 -8.59 -5.08 3.70
CA THR A 54 -8.60 -6.13 4.72
C THR A 54 -9.94 -6.86 4.69
N ASP A 55 -10.07 -7.94 5.46
CA ASP A 55 -11.31 -8.70 5.49
C ASP A 55 -12.21 -8.29 6.68
N SER A 56 -13.41 -8.88 6.72
CA SER A 56 -14.42 -8.52 7.72
C SER A 56 -13.97 -8.71 9.16
N ARG A 57 -13.00 -9.59 9.42
CA ARG A 57 -12.50 -9.81 10.77
C ARG A 57 -11.80 -8.58 11.34
N TYR A 58 -11.29 -7.72 10.46
CA TYR A 58 -10.42 -6.61 10.84
C TYR A 58 -10.97 -5.22 10.51
N THR A 59 -12.18 -5.11 9.94
CA THR A 59 -12.69 -3.80 9.53
C THR A 59 -12.85 -2.84 10.71
N ILE A 60 -13.35 -3.32 11.84
CA ILE A 60 -13.50 -2.48 13.04
C ILE A 60 -12.13 -2.04 13.55
N ARG A 61 -11.17 -2.97 13.59
CA ARG A 61 -9.81 -2.66 14.02
C ARG A 61 -9.17 -1.61 13.09
N ALA A 62 -9.38 -1.75 11.78
CA ALA A 62 -8.86 -0.79 10.82
C ALA A 62 -9.48 0.59 11.00
N GLN A 63 -10.76 0.67 11.31
CA GLN A 63 -11.42 1.95 11.59
C GLN A 63 -10.81 2.63 12.81
N GLU A 64 -10.48 1.87 13.83
CA GLU A 64 -9.90 2.39 15.06
C GLU A 64 -8.43 2.76 14.91
N GLU A 65 -7.65 1.89 14.27
CA GLU A 65 -6.20 2.05 14.16
C GLU A 65 -5.77 2.94 13.00
N CYS A 66 -6.58 3.00 11.95
CA CYS A 66 -6.24 3.70 10.70
C CYS A 66 -7.36 4.65 10.29
N PRO A 67 -7.71 5.66 11.12
CA PRO A 67 -8.87 6.51 10.83
C PRO A 67 -8.73 7.35 9.56
N ASP A 68 -7.50 7.57 9.09
CA ASP A 68 -7.26 8.36 7.89
C ASP A 68 -7.29 7.54 6.60
N TYR A 69 -7.49 6.22 6.71
CA TYR A 69 -7.56 5.34 5.55
C TYR A 69 -9.01 5.04 5.18
N GLU A 70 -9.27 4.98 3.89
CA GLU A 70 -10.49 4.36 3.39
C GLU A 70 -10.35 2.85 3.49
N ILE A 71 -11.41 2.16 3.87
CA ILE A 71 -11.37 0.71 4.07
C ILE A 71 -12.03 0.02 2.90
N TYR A 72 -11.30 -0.88 2.25
CA TYR A 72 -11.86 -1.80 1.27
C TYR A 72 -11.96 -3.18 1.93
N GLN A 73 -13.19 -3.67 2.12
CA GLN A 73 -13.42 -4.97 2.73
C GLN A 73 -13.43 -6.05 1.67
N LEU A 74 -12.55 -7.04 1.84
CA LEU A 74 -12.49 -8.21 0.97
C LEU A 74 -13.77 -9.03 1.11
N LYS A 75 -14.36 -9.43 -0.01
CA LYS A 75 -15.55 -10.26 -0.07
C LYS A 75 -15.25 -11.49 -0.92
N SER A 76 -15.84 -12.62 -0.54
CA SER A 76 -15.70 -13.84 -1.31
C SER A 76 -16.22 -13.63 -2.74
N GLY A 77 -15.43 -14.06 -3.71
CA GLY A 77 -15.79 -13.94 -5.12
C GLY A 77 -15.49 -12.60 -5.77
N ASP A 78 -15.05 -11.60 -5.00
CA ASP A 78 -14.69 -10.30 -5.54
C ASP A 78 -13.35 -10.33 -6.28
N ASN A 79 -13.27 -9.57 -7.36
CA ASN A 79 -11.97 -9.20 -7.92
C ASN A 79 -11.49 -7.94 -7.18
N TRP A 80 -10.95 -8.15 -5.97
CA TRP A 80 -10.54 -7.04 -5.12
C TRP A 80 -9.42 -6.21 -5.73
N ILE A 81 -8.60 -6.84 -6.56
CA ILE A 81 -7.47 -6.16 -7.21
C ILE A 81 -8.01 -5.12 -8.20
N GLU A 82 -8.91 -5.53 -9.08
CA GLU A 82 -9.52 -4.60 -10.03
C GLU A 82 -10.34 -3.54 -9.31
N ASN A 83 -11.17 -3.97 -8.36
CA ASN A 83 -12.08 -3.04 -7.66
C ASN A 83 -11.33 -1.98 -6.87
N SER A 84 -10.29 -2.38 -6.13
CA SER A 84 -9.53 -1.43 -5.32
C SER A 84 -8.67 -0.51 -6.18
N THR A 85 -8.02 -1.05 -7.21
CA THR A 85 -7.16 -0.24 -8.08
C THR A 85 -7.96 0.71 -8.94
N ASN A 86 -9.19 0.36 -9.30
CA ASN A 86 -10.07 1.25 -10.05
C ASN A 86 -10.52 2.47 -9.24
N GLN A 87 -10.52 2.39 -7.92
CA GLN A 87 -10.81 3.55 -7.06
C GLN A 87 -9.70 4.59 -7.11
N ILE A 88 -8.54 4.19 -7.54
CA ILE A 88 -7.36 5.05 -7.69
C ILE A 88 -7.07 5.14 -9.17
N LYS A 89 -7.14 6.29 -9.76
CA LYS A 89 -6.86 6.46 -11.19
C LYS A 89 -5.36 6.38 -11.46
N SER A 90 -4.77 5.21 -11.22
CA SER A 90 -3.34 4.98 -11.30
C SER A 90 -2.94 4.47 -12.68
N LYS A 91 -1.73 4.80 -13.11
CA LYS A 91 -1.12 4.24 -14.32
C LYS A 91 0.01 3.30 -13.99
N VAL A 92 0.80 3.62 -12.97
CA VAL A 92 1.97 2.83 -12.57
C VAL A 92 1.92 2.59 -11.07
N ILE A 93 1.78 1.34 -10.67
CA ILE A 93 1.74 0.96 -9.26
C ILE A 93 3.06 0.28 -8.90
N GLY A 94 3.70 0.76 -7.83
CA GLY A 94 4.88 0.14 -7.29
C GLY A 94 4.52 -0.98 -6.34
N PHE A 95 5.25 -2.09 -6.41
CA PHE A 95 5.10 -3.20 -5.48
C PHE A 95 6.45 -3.54 -4.83
N GLU A 96 6.39 -4.25 -3.70
CA GLU A 96 7.59 -4.63 -2.96
C GLU A 96 8.17 -5.93 -3.53
N GLY A 97 9.00 -5.80 -4.57
CA GLY A 97 9.51 -6.95 -5.30
C GLY A 97 10.39 -7.88 -4.47
N ASN A 98 11.01 -7.36 -3.41
CA ASN A 98 11.82 -8.18 -2.50
C ASN A 98 10.98 -8.97 -1.50
N PHE A 99 9.67 -8.76 -1.47
CA PHE A 99 8.77 -9.41 -0.52
C PHE A 99 7.63 -10.16 -1.20
N VAL A 100 7.05 -9.59 -2.26
CA VAL A 100 5.87 -10.13 -2.93
C VAL A 100 6.16 -11.50 -3.51
N SER A 101 5.29 -12.49 -3.25
CA SER A 101 5.42 -13.81 -3.83
C SER A 101 5.13 -13.77 -5.34
N PHE A 102 5.66 -14.77 -6.06
CA PHE A 102 5.39 -14.91 -7.48
C PHE A 102 3.89 -15.03 -7.74
N ASN A 103 3.20 -15.81 -6.93
CA ASN A 103 1.75 -15.99 -7.08
C ASN A 103 0.98 -14.69 -6.90
N LEU A 104 1.32 -13.91 -5.87
CA LEU A 104 0.65 -12.64 -5.65
C LEU A 104 0.89 -11.68 -6.80
N LEU A 105 2.13 -11.58 -7.28
CA LEU A 105 2.46 -10.71 -8.39
C LEU A 105 1.70 -11.09 -9.65
N ASN A 106 1.60 -12.38 -9.94
CA ASN A 106 0.82 -12.85 -11.08
C ASN A 106 -0.66 -12.46 -10.96
N GLN A 107 -1.24 -12.62 -9.76
CA GLN A 107 -2.63 -12.23 -9.54
C GLN A 107 -2.82 -10.72 -9.72
N LEU A 108 -1.90 -9.92 -9.21
CA LEU A 108 -1.95 -8.46 -9.38
C LEU A 108 -1.97 -8.08 -10.85
N LYS A 109 -1.08 -8.68 -11.64
CA LYS A 109 -0.99 -8.39 -13.07
C LYS A 109 -2.19 -8.90 -13.86
N GLU A 110 -2.65 -10.10 -13.56
CA GLU A 110 -3.74 -10.74 -14.30
C GLU A 110 -5.10 -10.12 -13.99
N ARG A 111 -5.34 -9.74 -12.76
CA ARG A 111 -6.66 -9.31 -12.30
C ARG A 111 -6.85 -7.80 -12.30
N SER A 112 -5.80 -7.04 -12.49
CA SER A 112 -5.91 -5.59 -12.62
C SER A 112 -6.21 -5.19 -14.06
N ASN A 113 -6.56 -3.93 -14.25
CA ASN A 113 -6.81 -3.37 -15.57
C ASN A 113 -5.55 -3.51 -16.43
N ASN A 114 -5.73 -3.92 -17.70
CA ASN A 114 -4.61 -4.13 -18.64
C ASN A 114 -3.75 -2.88 -18.84
N ASN A 115 -4.29 -1.70 -18.58
CA ASN A 115 -3.55 -0.45 -18.75
C ASN A 115 -2.64 -0.13 -17.56
N LEU A 116 -2.76 -0.88 -16.45
CA LEU A 116 -1.90 -0.68 -15.29
C LEU A 116 -0.54 -1.32 -15.50
N ILE A 117 0.49 -0.57 -15.12
CA ILE A 117 1.87 -1.06 -15.13
C ILE A 117 2.29 -1.28 -13.69
N TRP A 118 2.86 -2.45 -13.41
CA TRP A 118 3.37 -2.81 -12.09
C TRP A 118 4.89 -2.77 -12.11
N LYS A 119 5.49 -1.99 -11.21
CA LYS A 119 6.96 -1.87 -11.12
C LYS A 119 7.44 -2.17 -9.71
N ASP A 120 8.60 -2.80 -9.60
CA ASP A 120 9.26 -3.00 -8.33
C ASP A 120 9.75 -1.66 -7.78
N PHE A 121 9.37 -1.34 -6.54
CA PHE A 121 9.86 -0.13 -5.86
C PHE A 121 10.51 -0.44 -4.51
N SER A 122 10.99 -1.67 -4.34
CA SER A 122 11.65 -2.11 -3.10
C SER A 122 12.76 -1.17 -2.65
N GLU A 123 13.53 -0.66 -3.60
CA GLU A 123 14.64 0.24 -3.31
C GLU A 123 14.16 1.54 -2.67
N GLN A 124 13.10 2.11 -3.22
CA GLN A 124 12.54 3.37 -2.72
C GLN A 124 11.96 3.21 -1.32
N ILE A 125 11.22 2.12 -1.08
CA ILE A 125 10.61 1.88 0.24
C ILE A 125 11.70 1.60 1.29
N THR A 126 12.74 0.88 0.92
CA THR A 126 13.87 0.59 1.80
C THR A 126 14.57 1.88 2.22
N LYS A 127 14.82 2.76 1.28
CA LYS A 127 15.43 4.07 1.57
C LYS A 127 14.58 4.91 2.51
N GLU A 128 13.25 4.94 2.29
CA GLU A 128 12.33 5.64 3.17
C GLU A 128 12.44 5.15 4.61
N ARG A 129 12.48 3.83 4.79
CA ARG A 129 12.54 3.23 6.12
C ARG A 129 13.88 3.54 6.81
N ILE A 130 14.97 3.50 6.09
CA ILE A 130 16.32 3.79 6.63
C ILE A 130 16.41 5.25 7.07
N ILE A 131 15.99 6.18 6.23
CA ILE A 131 16.04 7.61 6.55
C ILE A 131 15.21 7.91 7.79
N LYS A 132 14.02 7.35 7.90
CA LYS A 132 13.16 7.55 9.07
C LYS A 132 13.78 6.97 10.33
N SER A 133 14.38 5.80 10.26
CA SER A 133 15.05 5.17 11.40
C SER A 133 16.20 6.04 11.92
N GLU A 134 16.98 6.64 11.04
CA GLU A 134 18.06 7.54 11.42
C GLU A 134 17.53 8.78 12.14
N HIS A 135 16.44 9.35 11.64
CA HIS A 135 15.80 10.51 12.28
C HIS A 135 15.18 10.15 13.62
N GLU A 136 14.60 8.97 13.74
CA GLU A 136 13.95 8.55 14.97
C GLU A 136 14.93 8.23 16.09
N VAL A 137 16.15 7.84 15.76
CA VAL A 137 17.20 7.56 16.75
C VAL A 137 17.71 8.84 17.41
N LYS A 138 17.54 9.96 16.78
CA LYS A 138 17.96 11.24 17.33
C LYS A 138 16.88 11.85 18.19
#